data_64c04af1cc2fe752063587920ba39487
#
_entry.id   64c04af1cc2fe752063587920ba39487
#
_cell.length_a   1.000
_cell.length_b   1.000
_cell.length_c   1.000
_cell.angle_alpha   90.00
_cell.angle_beta   90.00
_cell.angle_gamma   90.00
#
_symmetry.space_group_name_H-M   'P 1'
#
loop_
_entity.id
_entity.type
_entity.pdbx_description
1 polymer ?
#
loop_
_entity_poly.entity_id
_entity_poly.type
_entity_poly.pdbx_seq_one_letter_code
_entity_poly.pdbx_strand_id
1 'polypeptide(L)'
;MLLEDKIGEMIEPVLDALEFRLVRVLFGNGTLQIMAEPVDDTREMTVEDCAAISRGVSAVLDVEDPIKSKFTLEVSSPGLSRPLVHPEDYTRFAGELAKISTKMLIDGRRRFQGRLQGLNDDQQVLIDTTFGPQAIDFDAIESAKLDPSEFFINPLKERNKG
;
A
#
# COMPACT_ATOMS: atom_id res chain seq x y z
N MET A 1 -1.93 8.16 18.23
CA MET A 1 -1.46 8.03 16.81
C MET A 1 -0.21 7.18 16.77
N LEU A 2 -0.17 6.19 15.90
CA LEU A 2 1.02 5.36 15.74
C LEU A 2 2.16 6.17 15.14
N LEU A 3 3.39 5.75 15.45
CA LEU A 3 4.58 6.43 14.92
C LEU A 3 4.58 6.47 13.40
N GLU A 4 4.22 5.35 12.75
CA GLU A 4 4.16 5.29 11.29
C GLU A 4 3.17 6.29 10.71
N ASP A 5 2.02 6.47 11.35
CA ASP A 5 1.02 7.45 10.90
C ASP A 5 1.53 8.87 11.04
N LYS A 6 2.22 9.14 12.15
CA LYS A 6 2.80 10.45 12.40
C LYS A 6 3.87 10.79 11.37
N ILE A 7 4.75 9.84 11.08
CA ILE A 7 5.78 10.02 10.06
C ILE A 7 5.15 10.22 8.70
N GLY A 8 4.10 9.44 8.38
CA GLY A 8 3.40 9.57 7.11
C GLY A 8 2.87 10.98 6.90
N GLU A 9 2.25 11.56 7.92
CA GLU A 9 1.75 12.93 7.84
C GLU A 9 2.88 13.94 7.64
N MET A 10 4.03 13.73 8.30
CA MET A 10 5.18 14.63 8.17
C MET A 10 5.76 14.64 6.76
N ILE A 11 5.83 13.49 6.11
CA ILE A 11 6.53 13.36 4.83
C ILE A 11 5.61 13.49 3.62
N GLU A 12 4.31 13.41 3.81
CA GLU A 12 3.35 13.49 2.71
C GLU A 12 3.52 14.74 1.85
N PRO A 13 3.72 15.95 2.42
CA PRO A 13 3.96 17.13 1.60
C PRO A 13 5.21 17.03 0.72
N VAL A 14 6.26 16.32 1.19
CA VAL A 14 7.47 16.11 0.41
C VAL A 14 7.15 15.24 -0.81
N LEU A 15 6.42 14.16 -0.59
CA LEU A 15 6.04 13.25 -1.66
C LEU A 15 5.14 13.94 -2.67
N ASP A 16 4.17 14.70 -2.19
CA ASP A 16 3.26 15.46 -3.06
C ASP A 16 4.02 16.43 -3.97
N ALA A 17 4.99 17.14 -3.40
CA ALA A 17 5.79 18.11 -4.16
C ALA A 17 6.63 17.41 -5.25
N LEU A 18 7.02 16.17 -5.02
CA LEU A 18 7.78 15.38 -5.99
C LEU A 18 6.89 14.55 -6.92
N GLU A 19 5.58 14.68 -6.77
CA GLU A 19 4.58 13.97 -7.56
C GLU A 19 4.58 12.47 -7.32
N PHE A 20 4.73 12.08 -6.04
CA PHE A 20 4.61 10.70 -5.60
C PHE A 20 3.49 10.55 -4.60
N ARG A 21 2.95 9.34 -4.52
CA ARG A 21 1.92 8.96 -3.58
C ARG A 21 2.53 8.04 -2.52
N LEU A 22 2.27 8.34 -1.25
CA LEU A 22 2.71 7.47 -0.17
C LEU A 22 1.84 6.22 -0.13
N VAL A 23 2.46 5.05 -0.17
CA VAL A 23 1.76 3.77 -0.10
C VAL A 23 1.75 3.24 1.33
N ARG A 24 2.92 3.23 1.99
CA ARG A 24 3.03 2.65 3.33
C ARG A 24 4.29 3.13 4.03
N VAL A 25 4.19 3.27 5.36
CA VAL A 25 5.32 3.53 6.24
C VAL A 25 5.41 2.38 7.22
N LEU A 26 6.56 1.73 7.31
CA LEU A 26 6.82 0.69 8.29
C LEU A 26 8.09 1.00 9.04
N PHE A 27 8.06 0.84 10.37
CA PHE A 27 9.25 0.99 11.20
C PHE A 27 9.41 -0.23 12.08
N GLY A 28 10.58 -0.86 11.98
CA GLY A 28 10.90 -2.02 12.79
C GLY A 28 12.30 -2.49 12.53
N ASN A 29 12.90 -3.16 13.52
CA ASN A 29 14.25 -3.69 13.41
C ASN A 29 15.30 -2.67 12.98
N GLY A 30 15.13 -1.42 13.41
CA GLY A 30 16.05 -0.34 13.09
C GLY A 30 15.95 0.19 11.67
N THR A 31 14.90 -0.14 10.94
CA THR A 31 14.69 0.30 9.57
C THR A 31 13.36 1.03 9.45
N LEU A 32 13.40 2.21 8.85
CA LEU A 32 12.21 2.94 8.46
C LEU A 32 12.04 2.75 6.95
N GLN A 33 10.98 2.06 6.56
CA GLN A 33 10.69 1.80 5.16
C GLN A 33 9.58 2.72 4.68
N ILE A 34 9.87 3.48 3.63
CA ILE A 34 8.91 4.34 2.96
C ILE A 34 8.61 3.70 1.61
N MET A 35 7.37 3.34 1.40
CA MET A 35 6.93 2.77 0.13
C MET A 35 6.10 3.82 -0.58
N ALA A 36 6.50 4.17 -1.80
CA ALA A 36 5.85 5.22 -2.58
C ALA A 36 5.72 4.80 -4.03
N GLU A 37 4.84 5.47 -4.76
CA GLU A 37 4.66 5.23 -6.18
C GLU A 37 4.39 6.55 -6.89
N PRO A 38 4.74 6.66 -8.18
CA PRO A 38 4.44 7.88 -8.93
C PRO A 38 2.94 8.12 -9.00
N VAL A 39 2.53 9.38 -8.94
CA VAL A 39 1.14 9.77 -9.16
C VAL A 39 0.72 9.41 -10.57
N ASP A 40 1.64 9.53 -11.52
CA ASP A 40 1.41 9.12 -12.91
C ASP A 40 1.48 7.59 -13.00
N ASP A 41 0.33 6.95 -13.19
CA ASP A 41 0.21 5.50 -13.22
C ASP A 41 0.91 4.85 -14.42
N THR A 42 1.30 5.64 -15.43
CA THR A 42 1.97 5.11 -16.62
C THR A 42 3.47 5.02 -16.46
N ARG A 43 4.01 5.50 -15.34
CA ARG A 43 5.44 5.61 -15.08
C ARG A 43 5.86 4.71 -13.93
N GLU A 44 7.03 4.12 -14.04
CA GLU A 44 7.60 3.31 -12.97
C GLU A 44 8.59 4.12 -12.14
N MET A 45 8.78 3.69 -10.90
CA MET A 45 9.73 4.31 -9.98
C MET A 45 11.16 4.01 -10.43
N THR A 46 12.00 5.03 -10.50
CA THR A 46 13.41 4.88 -10.87
C THR A 46 14.30 4.98 -9.64
N VAL A 47 15.57 4.64 -9.80
CA VAL A 47 16.57 4.80 -8.73
C VAL A 47 16.71 6.28 -8.35
N GLU A 48 16.69 7.17 -9.33
CA GLU A 48 16.76 8.62 -9.10
C GLU A 48 15.54 9.10 -8.31
N ASP A 49 14.37 8.53 -8.57
CA ASP A 49 13.16 8.86 -7.81
C ASP A 49 13.34 8.48 -6.34
N CYS A 50 13.83 7.27 -6.09
CA CYS A 50 14.08 6.81 -4.71
C CYS A 50 15.08 7.72 -4.00
N ALA A 51 16.12 8.15 -4.72
CA ALA A 51 17.13 9.06 -4.15
C ALA A 51 16.53 10.42 -3.81
N ALA A 52 15.68 10.95 -4.70
CA ALA A 52 15.03 12.24 -4.47
C ALA A 52 14.09 12.18 -3.25
N ILE A 53 13.31 11.11 -3.15
CA ILE A 53 12.41 10.92 -2.01
C ILE A 53 13.24 10.78 -0.72
N SER A 54 14.30 9.97 -0.77
CA SER A 54 15.15 9.75 0.39
C SER A 54 15.74 11.06 0.91
N ARG A 55 16.23 11.92 0.02
CA ARG A 55 16.78 13.23 0.42
C ARG A 55 15.72 14.11 1.05
N GLY A 56 14.53 14.20 0.44
CA GLY A 56 13.46 15.03 0.95
C GLY A 56 12.94 14.53 2.30
N VAL A 57 12.75 13.23 2.43
CA VAL A 57 12.29 12.63 3.68
C VAL A 57 13.34 12.80 4.78
N SER A 58 14.61 12.56 4.47
CA SER A 58 15.69 12.73 5.45
C SER A 58 15.73 14.15 6.01
N ALA A 59 15.53 15.16 5.15
CA ALA A 59 15.52 16.54 5.59
C ALA A 59 14.40 16.81 6.60
N VAL A 60 13.21 16.29 6.35
CA VAL A 60 12.08 16.44 7.27
C VAL A 60 12.35 15.70 8.58
N LEU A 61 12.86 14.47 8.51
CA LEU A 61 13.14 13.69 9.72
C LEU A 61 14.23 14.32 10.57
N ASP A 62 15.21 14.97 9.97
CA ASP A 62 16.26 15.68 10.71
C ASP A 62 15.68 16.85 11.52
N VAL A 63 14.71 17.56 10.97
CA VAL A 63 14.08 18.71 11.63
C VAL A 63 13.10 18.23 12.71
N GLU A 64 12.20 17.32 12.36
CA GLU A 64 11.12 16.89 13.26
C GLU A 64 11.57 15.85 14.28
N ASP A 65 12.60 15.09 13.96
CA ASP A 65 13.23 14.11 14.85
C ASP A 65 12.22 13.17 15.55
N PRO A 66 11.35 12.47 14.80
CA PRO A 66 10.32 11.63 15.41
C PRO A 66 10.85 10.32 15.96
N ILE A 67 12.01 9.86 15.47
CA ILE A 67 12.63 8.60 15.92
C ILE A 67 13.89 8.94 16.69
N LYS A 68 13.93 8.54 17.95
CA LYS A 68 15.04 8.91 18.84
C LYS A 68 16.23 7.97 18.79
N SER A 69 16.06 6.77 18.23
CA SER A 69 17.13 5.81 18.05
C SER A 69 17.71 5.93 16.65
N LYS A 70 18.86 5.28 16.43
CA LYS A 70 19.44 5.20 15.09
C LYS A 70 18.57 4.32 14.21
N PHE A 71 18.46 4.67 12.95
CA PHE A 71 17.68 3.88 12.00
C PHE A 71 18.24 4.05 10.59
N THR A 72 17.92 3.08 9.74
CA THR A 72 18.23 3.13 8.32
C THR A 72 16.97 3.49 7.57
N LEU A 73 17.06 4.42 6.62
CA LEU A 73 15.94 4.80 5.77
C LEU A 73 16.00 4.01 4.47
N GLU A 74 14.90 3.33 4.15
CA GLU A 74 14.74 2.64 2.87
C GLU A 74 13.55 3.23 2.13
N VAL A 75 13.73 3.51 0.83
CA VAL A 75 12.66 3.97 -0.04
C VAL A 75 12.49 2.95 -1.14
N SER A 76 11.26 2.49 -1.35
CA SER A 76 10.98 1.46 -2.35
C SER A 76 9.63 1.69 -3.01
N SER A 77 9.41 0.99 -4.11
CA SER A 77 8.10 0.94 -4.76
C SER A 77 7.33 -0.30 -4.30
N PRO A 78 5.99 -0.32 -4.46
CA PRO A 78 5.19 -1.46 -4.01
C PRO A 78 5.37 -2.75 -4.82
N GLY A 79 5.82 -2.65 -6.07
CA GLY A 79 5.95 -3.85 -6.90
C GLY A 79 4.60 -4.46 -7.26
N LEU A 80 4.61 -5.75 -7.66
CA LEU A 80 3.41 -6.46 -8.09
C LEU A 80 2.45 -6.77 -6.95
N SER A 81 2.98 -7.01 -5.75
CA SER A 81 2.16 -7.28 -4.56
C SER A 81 1.89 -5.98 -3.81
N ARG A 82 1.32 -5.02 -4.49
CA ARG A 82 1.09 -3.70 -3.94
C ARG A 82 0.17 -3.77 -2.73
N PRO A 83 0.59 -3.24 -1.56
CA PRO A 83 -0.29 -3.20 -0.38
C PRO A 83 -1.48 -2.27 -0.62
N LEU A 84 -2.63 -2.64 -0.03
CA LEU A 84 -3.85 -1.85 -0.07
C LEU A 84 -4.04 -1.27 1.32
N VAL A 85 -3.79 0.03 1.47
CA VAL A 85 -3.70 0.68 2.78
C VAL A 85 -4.85 1.65 3.02
N HIS A 86 -5.24 2.40 2.00
CA HIS A 86 -6.26 3.44 2.10
C HIS A 86 -7.57 2.96 1.48
N PRO A 87 -8.73 3.50 1.92
CA PRO A 87 -10.01 3.13 1.29
C PRO A 87 -10.02 3.32 -0.22
N GLU A 88 -9.39 4.38 -0.71
CA GLU A 88 -9.32 4.68 -2.13
C GLU A 88 -8.64 3.58 -2.93
N ASP A 89 -7.71 2.84 -2.30
CA ASP A 89 -6.99 1.76 -2.97
C ASP A 89 -7.95 0.68 -3.46
N TYR A 90 -8.98 0.39 -2.69
CA TYR A 90 -9.93 -0.67 -3.05
C TYR A 90 -10.82 -0.27 -4.23
N THR A 91 -11.06 1.01 -4.38
CA THR A 91 -11.78 1.53 -5.54
C THR A 91 -10.85 1.56 -6.76
N ARG A 92 -9.63 2.04 -6.57
CA ARG A 92 -8.64 2.14 -7.63
C ARG A 92 -8.32 0.78 -8.27
N PHE A 93 -8.18 -0.25 -7.43
CA PHE A 93 -7.81 -1.59 -7.89
C PHE A 93 -9.00 -2.54 -8.01
N ALA A 94 -10.21 -2.01 -8.12
CA ALA A 94 -11.38 -2.83 -8.39
C ALA A 94 -11.16 -3.63 -9.68
N GLY A 95 -11.51 -4.91 -9.67
CA GLY A 95 -11.27 -5.81 -10.79
C GLY A 95 -9.99 -6.62 -10.67
N GLU A 96 -9.10 -6.27 -9.75
CA GLU A 96 -7.84 -7.00 -9.55
C GLU A 96 -7.99 -8.06 -8.45
N LEU A 97 -7.14 -9.09 -8.54
CA LEU A 97 -7.09 -10.11 -7.48
C LEU A 97 -6.38 -9.54 -6.26
N ALA A 98 -6.89 -9.88 -5.09
CA ALA A 98 -6.32 -9.40 -3.83
C ALA A 98 -6.41 -10.45 -2.74
N LYS A 99 -5.56 -10.29 -1.72
CA LYS A 99 -5.57 -11.09 -0.50
C LYS A 99 -5.80 -10.13 0.66
N ILE A 100 -6.79 -10.45 1.50
CA ILE A 100 -7.15 -9.64 2.65
C ILE A 100 -7.06 -10.49 3.91
N SER A 101 -6.44 -9.93 4.95
CA SER A 101 -6.43 -10.53 6.30
C SER A 101 -7.19 -9.62 7.23
N THR A 102 -8.09 -10.19 8.03
CA THR A 102 -8.90 -9.42 8.97
C THR A 102 -8.38 -9.57 10.40
N LYS A 103 -8.71 -8.59 11.24
CA LYS A 103 -8.30 -8.57 12.65
C LYS A 103 -8.97 -9.69 13.44
N MET A 104 -10.20 -10.00 13.09
CA MET A 104 -11.00 -11.02 13.77
C MET A 104 -11.63 -11.95 12.75
N LEU A 105 -12.12 -13.09 13.21
CA LEU A 105 -12.80 -14.05 12.36
C LEU A 105 -14.10 -13.46 11.81
N ILE A 106 -14.33 -13.65 10.52
CA ILE A 106 -15.59 -13.33 9.86
C ILE A 106 -16.07 -14.61 9.22
N ASP A 107 -17.20 -15.11 9.65
CA ASP A 107 -17.74 -16.40 9.19
C ASP A 107 -16.70 -17.53 9.29
N GLY A 108 -15.94 -17.51 10.38
CA GLY A 108 -14.97 -18.55 10.68
C GLY A 108 -13.61 -18.41 10.00
N ARG A 109 -13.35 -17.31 9.31
CA ARG A 109 -12.06 -17.13 8.65
C ARG A 109 -11.56 -15.70 8.77
N ARG A 110 -10.23 -15.56 8.65
CA ARG A 110 -9.54 -14.27 8.66
C ARG A 110 -8.90 -13.93 7.32
N ARG A 111 -8.77 -14.91 6.44
CA ARG A 111 -8.10 -14.70 5.16
C ARG A 111 -9.09 -14.85 4.02
N PHE A 112 -9.12 -13.83 3.17
CA PHE A 112 -10.02 -13.78 2.03
C PHE A 112 -9.18 -13.53 0.79
N GLN A 113 -9.45 -14.27 -0.26
CA GLN A 113 -8.74 -14.14 -1.52
C GLN A 113 -9.75 -14.16 -2.65
N GLY A 114 -9.63 -13.20 -3.54
CA GLY A 114 -10.56 -13.11 -4.65
C GLY A 114 -10.40 -11.80 -5.40
N ARG A 115 -11.40 -11.48 -6.20
CA ARG A 115 -11.38 -10.29 -7.05
C ARG A 115 -12.11 -9.15 -6.35
N LEU A 116 -11.42 -8.01 -6.26
CA LEU A 116 -12.01 -6.81 -5.67
C LEU A 116 -13.14 -6.30 -6.55
N GLN A 117 -14.23 -5.86 -5.91
CA GLN A 117 -15.37 -5.26 -6.59
C GLN A 117 -15.52 -3.78 -6.24
N GLY A 118 -14.66 -3.25 -5.40
CA GLY A 118 -14.68 -1.85 -5.00
C GLY A 118 -15.06 -1.67 -3.53
N LEU A 119 -15.53 -0.47 -3.23
CA LEU A 119 -15.90 -0.05 -1.88
C LEU A 119 -17.33 0.47 -1.95
N ASN A 120 -18.19 0.05 -1.02
CA ASN A 120 -19.57 0.56 -1.02
C ASN A 120 -19.68 1.82 -0.13
N ASP A 121 -20.89 2.40 -0.06
CA ASP A 121 -21.12 3.64 0.67
C ASP A 121 -20.97 3.48 2.19
N ASP A 122 -21.02 2.24 2.68
CA ASP A 122 -20.83 1.92 4.11
C ASP A 122 -19.38 1.66 4.46
N GLN A 123 -18.45 2.00 3.57
CA GLN A 123 -17.01 1.78 3.76
C GLN A 123 -16.67 0.30 3.94
N GLN A 124 -17.39 -0.56 3.24
CA GLN A 124 -17.08 -1.97 3.19
C GLN A 124 -16.39 -2.32 1.88
N VAL A 125 -15.32 -3.11 1.98
CA VAL A 125 -14.61 -3.62 0.82
C VAL A 125 -15.38 -4.81 0.28
N LEU A 126 -15.70 -4.77 -1.00
CA LEU A 126 -16.42 -5.85 -1.66
C LEU A 126 -15.41 -6.73 -2.40
N ILE A 127 -15.41 -8.01 -2.07
CA ILE A 127 -14.49 -8.97 -2.69
C ILE A 127 -15.27 -10.25 -3.05
N ASP A 128 -15.03 -10.74 -4.25
CA ASP A 128 -15.70 -11.93 -4.78
C ASP A 128 -14.75 -13.12 -4.61
N THR A 129 -15.02 -13.94 -3.61
CA THR A 129 -14.18 -15.09 -3.27
C THR A 129 -14.76 -16.38 -3.82
N THR A 130 -13.98 -17.48 -3.73
CA THR A 130 -14.47 -18.81 -4.12
C THR A 130 -15.63 -19.28 -3.24
N PHE A 131 -15.80 -18.68 -2.08
CA PHE A 131 -16.90 -18.99 -1.15
C PHE A 131 -18.09 -18.05 -1.35
N GLY A 132 -18.04 -17.20 -2.35
CA GLY A 132 -19.09 -16.23 -2.66
C GLY A 132 -18.66 -14.79 -2.37
N PRO A 133 -19.53 -13.84 -2.65
CA PRO A 133 -19.22 -12.43 -2.40
C PRO A 133 -19.18 -12.14 -0.91
N GLN A 134 -18.24 -11.29 -0.51
CA GLN A 134 -18.05 -10.84 0.88
C GLN A 134 -18.00 -9.33 0.93
N ALA A 135 -18.54 -8.76 2.01
CA ALA A 135 -18.44 -7.34 2.30
C ALA A 135 -17.71 -7.22 3.64
N ILE A 136 -16.51 -6.63 3.62
CA ILE A 136 -15.66 -6.55 4.80
C ILE A 136 -15.47 -5.08 5.18
N ASP A 137 -15.81 -4.72 6.42
CA ASP A 137 -15.60 -3.36 6.91
C ASP A 137 -14.13 -2.99 6.76
N PHE A 138 -13.87 -1.79 6.21
CA PHE A 138 -12.48 -1.34 6.05
C PHE A 138 -11.72 -1.40 7.38
N ASP A 139 -12.37 -0.99 8.47
CA ASP A 139 -11.73 -0.98 9.80
C ASP A 139 -11.44 -2.38 10.33
N ALA A 140 -12.07 -3.41 9.79
CA ALA A 140 -11.84 -4.80 10.19
C ALA A 140 -10.63 -5.42 9.49
N ILE A 141 -10.07 -4.74 8.50
CA ILE A 141 -8.94 -5.25 7.73
C ILE A 141 -7.64 -4.99 8.46
N GLU A 142 -6.87 -6.04 8.73
CA GLU A 142 -5.55 -5.93 9.31
C GLU A 142 -4.50 -5.60 8.25
N SER A 143 -4.54 -6.31 7.12
CA SER A 143 -3.65 -6.07 6.00
C SER A 143 -4.29 -6.57 4.72
N ALA A 144 -3.89 -5.99 3.61
CA ALA A 144 -4.34 -6.43 2.30
C ALA A 144 -3.28 -6.08 1.26
N LYS A 145 -3.25 -6.85 0.18
CA LYS A 145 -2.32 -6.63 -0.92
C LYS A 145 -2.89 -7.23 -2.19
N LEU A 146 -2.43 -6.72 -3.33
CA LEU A 146 -2.76 -7.34 -4.60
C LEU A 146 -2.11 -8.71 -4.70
N ASP A 147 -2.77 -9.62 -5.39
CA ASP A 147 -2.28 -10.97 -5.60
C ASP A 147 -1.73 -11.06 -7.03
N PRO A 148 -0.41 -11.18 -7.21
CA PRO A 148 0.19 -11.20 -8.53
C PRO A 148 0.10 -12.54 -9.25
N SER A 149 -0.53 -13.56 -8.66
CA SER A 149 -0.54 -14.90 -9.24
C SER A 149 -1.12 -14.93 -10.66
N GLU A 150 -2.07 -14.05 -10.98
CA GLU A 150 -2.63 -13.95 -12.31
C GLU A 150 -1.57 -13.58 -13.35
N PHE A 151 -0.61 -12.74 -12.99
CA PHE A 151 0.48 -12.33 -13.88
C PHE A 151 1.43 -13.49 -14.15
N PHE A 152 1.70 -14.33 -13.15
CA PHE A 152 2.57 -15.48 -13.32
C PHE A 152 1.92 -16.59 -14.15
N ILE A 153 0.61 -16.70 -14.07
CA ILE A 153 -0.14 -17.67 -14.86
C ILE A 153 -0.28 -17.21 -16.31
N ASN A 154 -0.40 -15.90 -16.52
CA ASN A 154 -0.62 -15.33 -17.85
C ASN A 154 0.30 -14.12 -18.09
N PRO A 155 1.58 -14.38 -18.44
CA PRO A 155 2.57 -13.32 -18.65
C PRO A 155 2.21 -12.32 -19.76
N LEU A 156 1.46 -12.75 -20.77
CA LEU A 156 1.04 -11.85 -21.86
C LEU A 156 0.10 -10.78 -21.34
N LYS A 157 -0.74 -11.13 -20.40
CA LYS A 157 -1.66 -10.19 -19.77
C LYS A 157 -0.89 -9.12 -19.00
N GLU A 158 0.17 -9.51 -18.30
CA GLU A 158 1.03 -8.57 -17.58
C GLU A 158 1.64 -7.54 -18.53
N ARG A 159 2.16 -8.00 -19.66
CA ARG A 159 2.78 -7.11 -20.66
C ARG A 159 1.78 -6.10 -21.21
N ASN A 160 0.54 -6.51 -21.37
CA ASN A 160 -0.50 -5.63 -21.91
C ASN A 160 -0.94 -4.55 -20.92
N LYS A 161 -0.61 -4.70 -19.66
CA LYS A 161 -0.92 -3.72 -18.63
C LYS A 161 0.12 -2.62 -18.54
N GLY A 162 1.28 -2.85 -19.10
CA GLY A 162 2.44 -1.96 -19.00
C GLY A 162 2.26 -0.56 -19.54
#